data_7ac76463cfff31e3240e849b2ad657ab
#
_entry.id   7ac76463cfff31e3240e849b2ad657ab
#
_cell.length_a   1.000
_cell.length_b   1.000
_cell.length_c   1.000
_cell.angle_alpha   90.00
_cell.angle_beta   90.00
_cell.angle_gamma   90.00
#
_symmetry.space_group_name_H-M   'P 1'
#
loop_
_entity.id
_entity.type
_entity.pdbx_description
1 polymer ?
#
loop_
_entity_poly.entity_id
_entity_poly.type
_entity_poly.pdbx_seq_one_letter_code
_entity_poly.pdbx_strand_id
1 'polypeptide(L)'
;EQVVQSLGFKRYLPIGNVKMAIEFFVNWDVDEISIIDIDATKEGRGPRQDIVEKACKECFIPLSVGGGINTIEKIRDTLRSGADKIIINEAAYENIKFVEDAVKKYGSSTITISIDAKRIDDEYFCFYRNGQINSGKTIKEWAKELEGLGVGEILINSIDRDGSREGYDTDLLKIVTSNVTVPVIACGGVGNVTHFVDGVKIGNAQAVSAANIFQHTEHSTIAAKAYLKKKGINIRLNSEATYENFEEDTIGRPI
;
A
#
# COMPACT_ATOMS: atom_id res chain seq x y z
N GLU A 1 5.14 -17.06 8.33
CA GLU A 1 5.99 -15.87 8.56
C GLU A 1 6.81 -15.50 7.30
N GLN A 2 6.28 -15.78 6.12
CA GLN A 2 7.00 -15.66 4.88
C GLN A 2 6.49 -14.44 4.10
N VAL A 3 7.42 -13.54 3.72
CA VAL A 3 7.13 -12.45 2.79
C VAL A 3 7.12 -13.02 1.39
N VAL A 4 6.19 -12.56 0.57
CA VAL A 4 6.03 -13.04 -0.80
C VAL A 4 6.02 -11.89 -1.79
N GLN A 5 6.55 -12.14 -2.97
CA GLN A 5 6.37 -11.31 -4.14
C GLN A 5 5.10 -11.74 -4.86
N SER A 6 4.17 -10.80 -5.08
CA SER A 6 2.95 -11.02 -5.85
C SER A 6 3.16 -10.73 -7.33
N LEU A 7 2.52 -11.51 -8.19
CA LEU A 7 2.49 -11.33 -9.64
C LEU A 7 1.05 -11.49 -10.14
N GLY A 8 0.37 -10.37 -10.39
CA GLY A 8 -1.00 -10.31 -10.87
C GLY A 8 -2.02 -10.97 -9.94
N PHE A 9 -1.76 -10.99 -8.64
CA PHE A 9 -2.58 -11.67 -7.61
C PHE A 9 -2.79 -13.18 -7.84
N LYS A 10 -2.02 -13.77 -8.74
CA LYS A 10 -2.16 -15.19 -9.13
C LYS A 10 -0.99 -16.05 -8.69
N ARG A 11 0.19 -15.47 -8.59
CA ARG A 11 1.42 -16.17 -8.28
C ARG A 11 2.17 -15.45 -7.16
N TYR A 12 2.55 -16.21 -6.15
CA TYR A 12 3.26 -15.71 -4.98
C TYR A 12 4.58 -16.45 -4.85
N LEU A 13 5.69 -15.68 -4.87
CA LEU A 13 7.05 -16.22 -4.75
C LEU A 13 7.61 -15.87 -3.38
N PRO A 14 8.03 -16.86 -2.58
CA PRO A 14 8.66 -16.59 -1.27
C PRO A 14 9.98 -15.85 -1.44
N ILE A 15 10.19 -14.79 -0.63
CA ILE A 15 11.37 -13.92 -0.74
C ILE A 15 12.08 -13.66 0.60
N GLY A 16 11.53 -14.08 1.73
CA GLY A 16 12.16 -13.87 3.03
C GLY A 16 11.20 -13.98 4.20
N ASN A 17 11.60 -13.52 5.34
CA ASN A 17 10.75 -13.43 6.52
C ASN A 17 10.43 -11.98 6.89
N VAL A 18 9.33 -11.77 7.61
CA VAL A 18 8.79 -10.46 7.96
C VAL A 18 9.79 -9.64 8.80
N LYS A 19 10.47 -10.26 9.77
CA LYS A 19 11.41 -9.55 10.64
C LYS A 19 12.54 -8.90 9.84
N MET A 20 13.21 -9.67 8.98
CA MET A 20 14.30 -9.16 8.14
C MET A 20 13.81 -8.05 7.19
N ALA A 21 12.62 -8.22 6.60
CA ALA A 21 12.08 -7.20 5.71
C ALA A 21 11.84 -5.86 6.45
N ILE A 22 11.31 -5.89 7.67
CA ILE A 22 11.10 -4.69 8.48
C ILE A 22 12.41 -4.01 8.84
N GLU A 23 13.40 -4.77 9.32
CA GLU A 23 14.74 -4.24 9.64
C GLU A 23 15.35 -3.52 8.44
N PHE A 24 15.26 -4.09 7.24
CA PHE A 24 15.73 -3.45 6.01
C PHE A 24 14.99 -2.13 5.72
N PHE A 25 13.67 -2.14 5.73
CA PHE A 25 12.89 -0.96 5.40
C PHE A 25 13.08 0.17 6.40
N VAL A 26 13.14 -0.13 7.70
CA VAL A 26 13.42 0.87 8.74
C VAL A 26 14.80 1.50 8.52
N ASN A 27 15.83 0.68 8.26
CA ASN A 27 17.20 1.16 8.01
C ASN A 27 17.33 1.93 6.69
N TRP A 28 16.41 1.73 5.75
CA TRP A 28 16.40 2.42 4.46
C TRP A 28 15.51 3.67 4.43
N ASP A 29 15.13 4.19 5.61
CA ASP A 29 14.39 5.46 5.75
C ASP A 29 13.02 5.46 5.08
N VAL A 30 12.29 4.34 5.09
CA VAL A 30 10.90 4.32 4.64
C VAL A 30 10.02 5.12 5.61
N ASP A 31 8.93 5.72 5.11
CA ASP A 31 8.06 6.57 5.92
C ASP A 31 6.99 5.78 6.69
N GLU A 32 6.51 4.68 6.10
CA GLU A 32 5.49 3.78 6.66
C GLU A 32 5.68 2.38 6.08
N ILE A 33 5.38 1.37 6.87
CA ILE A 33 5.35 -0.03 6.45
C ILE A 33 3.93 -0.55 6.49
N SER A 34 3.51 -1.24 5.41
CA SER A 34 2.23 -1.95 5.38
C SER A 34 2.46 -3.46 5.36
N ILE A 35 1.85 -4.17 6.31
CA ILE A 35 1.83 -5.64 6.35
C ILE A 35 0.42 -6.11 6.00
N ILE A 36 0.29 -6.89 4.94
CA ILE A 36 -0.98 -7.48 4.51
C ILE A 36 -0.87 -9.00 4.54
N ASP A 37 -1.66 -9.63 5.42
CA ASP A 37 -1.76 -11.09 5.49
C ASP A 37 -2.73 -11.59 4.42
N ILE A 38 -2.18 -12.03 3.30
CA ILE A 38 -2.96 -12.41 2.10
C ILE A 38 -3.76 -13.71 2.26
N ASP A 39 -3.44 -14.55 3.24
CA ASP A 39 -4.15 -15.79 3.51
C ASP A 39 -5.25 -15.63 4.57
N ALA A 40 -5.21 -14.56 5.37
CA ALA A 40 -6.08 -14.38 6.53
C ALA A 40 -7.57 -14.45 6.18
N THR A 41 -8.00 -13.78 5.10
CA THR A 41 -9.39 -13.81 4.63
C THR A 41 -9.80 -15.22 4.21
N LYS A 42 -8.97 -15.90 3.43
CA LYS A 42 -9.24 -17.26 2.95
C LYS A 42 -9.35 -18.27 4.09
N GLU A 43 -8.57 -18.06 5.15
CA GLU A 43 -8.56 -18.90 6.34
C GLU A 43 -9.61 -18.48 7.39
N GLY A 44 -10.40 -17.44 7.12
CA GLY A 44 -11.46 -16.94 8.02
C GLY A 44 -10.96 -16.31 9.32
N ARG A 45 -9.69 -15.96 9.39
CA ARG A 45 -9.05 -15.35 10.57
C ARG A 45 -8.73 -13.86 10.34
N GLY A 46 -8.22 -13.19 11.36
CA GLY A 46 -7.54 -11.89 11.25
C GLY A 46 -6.04 -12.04 10.97
N PRO A 47 -5.31 -10.93 10.94
CA PRO A 47 -3.85 -10.95 10.85
C PRO A 47 -3.26 -11.75 12.02
N ARG A 48 -2.10 -12.35 11.80
CA ARG A 48 -1.40 -13.08 12.84
C ARG A 48 -0.79 -12.11 13.86
N GLN A 49 -1.39 -12.06 15.06
CA GLN A 49 -1.01 -11.13 16.12
C GLN A 49 0.46 -11.31 16.56
N ASP A 50 0.94 -12.54 16.63
CA ASP A 50 2.33 -12.84 16.96
C ASP A 50 3.34 -12.27 15.96
N ILE A 51 2.95 -12.14 14.68
CA ILE A 51 3.76 -11.50 13.64
C ILE A 51 3.71 -9.98 13.80
N VAL A 52 2.52 -9.42 14.05
CA VAL A 52 2.35 -7.97 14.25
C VAL A 52 3.16 -7.51 15.47
N GLU A 53 3.08 -8.21 16.60
CA GLU A 53 3.85 -7.90 17.79
C GLU A 53 5.38 -7.97 17.56
N LYS A 54 5.85 -8.97 16.82
CA LYS A 54 7.27 -9.07 16.46
C LYS A 54 7.69 -7.92 15.54
N ALA A 55 6.84 -7.57 14.57
CA ALA A 55 7.05 -6.47 13.66
C ALA A 55 7.20 -5.14 14.40
N CYS A 56 6.29 -4.85 15.32
CA CYS A 56 6.27 -3.61 16.09
C CYS A 56 7.49 -3.43 16.99
N LYS A 57 8.10 -4.50 17.46
CA LYS A 57 9.33 -4.41 18.28
C LYS A 57 10.53 -3.85 17.52
N GLU A 58 10.57 -4.04 16.22
CA GLU A 58 11.66 -3.62 15.34
C GLU A 58 11.27 -2.39 14.48
N CYS A 59 9.98 -1.98 14.51
CA CYS A 59 9.44 -0.91 13.68
C CYS A 59 9.23 0.35 14.52
N PHE A 60 9.99 1.41 14.24
CA PHE A 60 9.90 2.72 14.91
C PHE A 60 9.23 3.78 14.04
N ILE A 61 8.58 3.36 12.97
CA ILE A 61 7.80 4.18 12.04
C ILE A 61 6.38 3.63 11.98
N PRO A 62 5.39 4.40 11.48
CA PRO A 62 4.02 3.93 11.40
C PRO A 62 3.87 2.57 10.70
N LEU A 63 3.11 1.68 11.30
CA LEU A 63 2.84 0.33 10.81
C LEU A 63 1.35 0.17 10.52
N SER A 64 1.02 -0.04 9.24
CA SER A 64 -0.33 -0.38 8.80
C SER A 64 -0.48 -1.89 8.66
N VAL A 65 -1.57 -2.46 9.15
CA VAL A 65 -1.80 -3.91 9.11
C VAL A 65 -3.16 -4.23 8.50
N GLY A 66 -3.16 -5.20 7.57
CA GLY A 66 -4.36 -5.69 6.91
C GLY A 66 -4.40 -7.21 6.75
N GLY A 67 -5.54 -7.69 6.25
CA GLY A 67 -5.81 -9.10 5.99
C GLY A 67 -6.86 -9.70 6.94
N GLY A 68 -8.01 -10.09 6.41
CA GLY A 68 -9.09 -10.75 7.15
C GLY A 68 -9.75 -9.94 8.27
N ILE A 69 -9.56 -8.62 8.29
CA ILE A 69 -10.15 -7.72 9.31
C ILE A 69 -11.58 -7.38 8.90
N ASN A 70 -12.55 -7.96 9.56
CA ASN A 70 -13.98 -7.81 9.27
C ASN A 70 -14.86 -7.63 10.51
N THR A 71 -14.26 -7.44 11.69
CA THR A 71 -14.97 -7.11 12.94
C THR A 71 -14.21 -6.07 13.74
N ILE A 72 -14.94 -5.36 14.59
CA ILE A 72 -14.38 -4.35 15.50
C ILE A 72 -13.40 -4.97 16.50
N GLU A 73 -13.63 -6.22 16.92
CA GLU A 73 -12.74 -6.97 17.79
C GLU A 73 -11.38 -7.20 17.11
N LYS A 74 -11.37 -7.63 15.84
CA LYS A 74 -10.12 -7.82 15.08
C LYS A 74 -9.35 -6.51 14.90
N ILE A 75 -10.04 -5.38 14.66
CA ILE A 75 -9.39 -4.05 14.66
C ILE A 75 -8.71 -3.79 15.99
N ARG A 76 -9.48 -3.92 17.10
CA ARG A 76 -8.97 -3.69 18.45
C ARG A 76 -7.73 -4.54 18.74
N ASP A 77 -7.79 -5.82 18.43
CA ASP A 77 -6.74 -6.78 18.77
C ASP A 77 -5.48 -6.50 17.91
N THR A 78 -5.64 -6.11 16.64
CA THR A 78 -4.52 -5.72 15.77
C THR A 78 -3.86 -4.42 16.25
N LEU A 79 -4.63 -3.40 16.65
CA LEU A 79 -4.10 -2.16 17.23
C LEU A 79 -3.38 -2.43 18.57
N ARG A 80 -3.91 -3.33 19.41
CA ARG A 80 -3.25 -3.73 20.67
C ARG A 80 -1.94 -4.48 20.47
N SER A 81 -1.80 -5.18 19.34
CA SER A 81 -0.54 -5.84 18.97
C SER A 81 0.51 -4.84 18.45
N GLY A 82 0.17 -3.55 18.33
CA GLY A 82 1.08 -2.45 18.03
C GLY A 82 0.94 -1.84 16.64
N ALA A 83 -0.07 -2.22 15.84
CA ALA A 83 -0.36 -1.53 14.58
C ALA A 83 -0.85 -0.10 14.83
N ASP A 84 -0.45 0.85 14.00
CA ASP A 84 -0.91 2.24 14.04
C ASP A 84 -2.15 2.44 13.18
N LYS A 85 -2.24 1.73 12.05
CA LYS A 85 -3.35 1.82 11.10
C LYS A 85 -3.85 0.42 10.70
N ILE A 86 -5.09 0.41 10.25
CA ILE A 86 -5.80 -0.80 9.82
C ILE A 86 -6.14 -0.69 8.34
N ILE A 87 -5.76 -1.69 7.55
CA ILE A 87 -6.11 -1.79 6.14
C ILE A 87 -7.26 -2.78 5.97
N ILE A 88 -8.38 -2.32 5.42
CA ILE A 88 -9.57 -3.10 5.15
C ILE A 88 -9.79 -3.19 3.63
N ASN A 89 -10.15 -4.36 3.12
CA ASN A 89 -10.50 -4.58 1.72
C ASN A 89 -11.88 -5.28 1.63
N GLU A 90 -11.95 -6.61 1.58
CA GLU A 90 -13.16 -7.41 1.36
C GLU A 90 -14.32 -7.02 2.28
N ALA A 91 -14.06 -6.81 3.57
CA ALA A 91 -15.10 -6.49 4.53
C ALA A 91 -15.85 -5.17 4.23
N ALA A 92 -15.21 -4.23 3.51
CA ALA A 92 -15.87 -3.00 3.09
C ALA A 92 -16.94 -3.24 2.02
N TYR A 93 -16.74 -4.22 1.15
CA TYR A 93 -17.74 -4.62 0.14
C TYR A 93 -18.89 -5.43 0.75
N GLU A 94 -18.58 -6.29 1.71
CA GLU A 94 -19.57 -7.17 2.34
C GLU A 94 -20.43 -6.46 3.39
N ASN A 95 -19.88 -5.49 4.10
CA ASN A 95 -20.56 -4.78 5.19
C ASN A 95 -20.05 -3.34 5.31
N ILE A 96 -20.67 -2.45 4.56
CA ILE A 96 -20.33 -1.02 4.58
C ILE A 96 -20.51 -0.40 5.98
N LYS A 97 -21.50 -0.87 6.75
CA LYS A 97 -21.73 -0.41 8.11
C LYS A 97 -20.58 -0.68 9.06
N PHE A 98 -19.84 -1.77 8.83
CA PHE A 98 -18.63 -2.07 9.58
C PHE A 98 -17.56 -0.97 9.41
N VAL A 99 -17.41 -0.43 8.19
CA VAL A 99 -16.47 0.67 7.92
C VAL A 99 -16.88 1.93 8.67
N GLU A 100 -18.16 2.31 8.62
CA GLU A 100 -18.67 3.46 9.39
C GLU A 100 -18.40 3.32 10.88
N ASP A 101 -18.71 2.16 11.45
CA ASP A 101 -18.51 1.87 12.88
C ASP A 101 -17.02 1.87 13.26
N ALA A 102 -16.14 1.38 12.37
CA ALA A 102 -14.69 1.43 12.54
C ALA A 102 -14.17 2.88 12.55
N VAL A 103 -14.55 3.70 11.56
CA VAL A 103 -14.18 5.12 11.48
C VAL A 103 -14.69 5.89 12.68
N LYS A 104 -15.95 5.69 13.07
CA LYS A 104 -16.55 6.35 14.24
C LYS A 104 -15.83 6.00 15.54
N LYS A 105 -15.38 4.76 15.68
CA LYS A 105 -14.77 4.26 16.92
C LYS A 105 -13.28 4.59 17.05
N TYR A 106 -12.54 4.50 15.94
CA TYR A 106 -11.07 4.61 15.97
C TYR A 106 -10.53 5.87 15.29
N GLY A 107 -11.38 6.64 14.63
CA GLY A 107 -11.01 7.83 13.86
C GLY A 107 -10.61 7.51 12.42
N SER A 108 -10.77 8.51 11.54
CA SER A 108 -10.43 8.38 10.11
C SER A 108 -8.96 8.01 9.89
N SER A 109 -8.03 8.65 10.60
CA SER A 109 -6.58 8.43 10.46
C SER A 109 -6.11 6.99 10.74
N THR A 110 -6.94 6.19 11.43
CA THR A 110 -6.65 4.79 11.72
C THR A 110 -7.13 3.84 10.63
N ILE A 111 -8.06 4.26 9.76
CA ILE A 111 -8.73 3.38 8.79
C ILE A 111 -8.32 3.73 7.37
N THR A 112 -7.61 2.82 6.74
CA THR A 112 -7.25 2.83 5.31
C THR A 112 -8.07 1.77 4.58
N ILE A 113 -8.68 2.13 3.45
CA ILE A 113 -9.34 1.13 2.60
C ILE A 113 -8.45 0.81 1.41
N SER A 114 -8.12 -0.46 1.25
CA SER A 114 -7.44 -0.96 0.05
C SER A 114 -8.48 -1.28 -1.03
N ILE A 115 -8.22 -0.80 -2.24
CA ILE A 115 -9.02 -1.11 -3.42
C ILE A 115 -8.13 -1.81 -4.43
N ASP A 116 -8.48 -3.05 -4.77
CA ASP A 116 -7.85 -3.78 -5.86
C ASP A 116 -8.64 -3.49 -7.13
N ALA A 117 -8.02 -2.83 -8.10
CA ALA A 117 -8.68 -2.41 -9.33
C ALA A 117 -8.14 -3.17 -10.54
N LYS A 118 -9.04 -3.47 -11.46
CA LYS A 118 -8.72 -4.11 -12.73
C LYS A 118 -9.46 -3.44 -13.86
N ARG A 119 -8.79 -3.25 -14.99
CA ARG A 119 -9.40 -2.72 -16.21
C ARG A 119 -10.17 -3.84 -16.93
N ILE A 120 -11.41 -3.53 -17.26
CA ILE A 120 -12.26 -4.36 -18.12
C ILE A 120 -12.75 -3.44 -19.23
N ASP A 121 -12.36 -3.75 -20.47
CA ASP A 121 -12.57 -2.88 -21.62
C ASP A 121 -11.96 -1.48 -21.37
N ASP A 122 -12.78 -0.45 -21.32
CA ASP A 122 -12.35 0.93 -21.13
C ASP A 122 -12.62 1.47 -19.71
N GLU A 123 -13.02 0.62 -18.77
CA GLU A 123 -13.41 1.04 -17.42
C GLU A 123 -12.67 0.24 -16.34
N TYR A 124 -12.43 0.89 -15.18
CA TYR A 124 -11.83 0.24 -14.01
C TYR A 124 -12.90 -0.18 -13.02
N PHE A 125 -12.89 -1.48 -12.70
CA PHE A 125 -13.76 -2.09 -11.70
C PHE A 125 -12.98 -2.49 -10.46
N CYS A 126 -13.67 -2.42 -9.32
CA CYS A 126 -13.14 -2.87 -8.05
C CYS A 126 -13.30 -4.37 -7.88
N PHE A 127 -12.26 -5.00 -7.38
CA PHE A 127 -12.22 -6.43 -7.09
C PHE A 127 -11.89 -6.67 -5.62
N TYR A 128 -12.28 -7.80 -5.12
CA TYR A 128 -11.93 -8.27 -3.78
C TYR A 128 -11.65 -9.77 -3.78
N ARG A 129 -11.37 -10.36 -2.60
CA ARG A 129 -10.97 -11.76 -2.47
C ARG A 129 -9.76 -12.11 -3.34
N ASN A 130 -8.66 -11.37 -3.13
CA ASN A 130 -7.44 -11.49 -3.93
C ASN A 130 -7.68 -11.34 -5.45
N GLY A 131 -8.49 -10.38 -5.84
CA GLY A 131 -8.78 -10.05 -7.23
C GLY A 131 -9.65 -11.08 -7.96
N GLN A 132 -10.33 -11.99 -7.24
CA GLN A 132 -11.13 -13.06 -7.85
C GLN A 132 -12.58 -12.64 -8.13
N ILE A 133 -13.13 -11.73 -7.33
CA ILE A 133 -14.54 -11.34 -7.42
C ILE A 133 -14.63 -9.88 -7.86
N ASN A 134 -15.31 -9.64 -8.98
CA ASN A 134 -15.71 -8.31 -9.40
C ASN A 134 -16.86 -7.84 -8.51
N SER A 135 -16.70 -6.70 -7.86
CA SER A 135 -17.74 -6.11 -6.98
C SER A 135 -18.91 -5.50 -7.74
N GLY A 136 -18.78 -5.32 -9.06
CA GLY A 136 -19.73 -4.57 -9.89
C GLY A 136 -19.65 -3.05 -9.72
N LYS A 137 -18.81 -2.54 -8.81
CA LYS A 137 -18.60 -1.10 -8.61
C LYS A 137 -17.44 -0.61 -9.46
N THR A 138 -17.63 0.55 -10.09
CA THR A 138 -16.50 1.26 -10.72
C THR A 138 -15.59 1.87 -9.66
N ILE A 139 -14.33 2.08 -10.02
CA ILE A 139 -13.36 2.68 -9.09
C ILE A 139 -13.78 4.08 -8.63
N LYS A 140 -14.38 4.85 -9.51
CA LYS A 140 -14.87 6.21 -9.23
C LYS A 140 -16.02 6.23 -8.22
N GLU A 141 -17.02 5.36 -8.43
CA GLU A 141 -18.18 5.24 -7.53
C GLU A 141 -17.73 4.80 -6.14
N TRP A 142 -16.91 3.76 -6.08
CA TRP A 142 -16.45 3.19 -4.82
C TRP A 142 -15.57 4.15 -4.02
N ALA A 143 -14.62 4.83 -4.66
CA ALA A 143 -13.77 5.80 -3.98
C ALA A 143 -14.58 6.95 -3.34
N LYS A 144 -15.60 7.48 -4.04
CA LYS A 144 -16.49 8.51 -3.50
C LYS A 144 -17.35 8.01 -2.33
N GLU A 145 -17.87 6.79 -2.44
CA GLU A 145 -18.64 6.18 -1.36
C GLU A 145 -17.79 6.04 -0.09
N LEU A 146 -16.55 5.57 -0.23
CA LEU A 146 -15.59 5.44 0.89
C LEU A 146 -15.23 6.79 1.52
N GLU A 147 -14.98 7.82 0.72
CA GLU A 147 -14.76 9.18 1.24
C GLU A 147 -15.96 9.66 2.05
N GLY A 148 -17.19 9.40 1.57
CA GLY A 148 -18.43 9.73 2.27
C GLY A 148 -18.60 9.04 3.63
N LEU A 149 -17.93 7.88 3.84
CA LEU A 149 -17.87 7.18 5.12
C LEU A 149 -16.82 7.76 6.10
N GLY A 150 -15.99 8.71 5.62
CA GLY A 150 -14.96 9.36 6.42
C GLY A 150 -13.70 8.53 6.63
N VAL A 151 -13.36 7.63 5.70
CA VAL A 151 -12.08 6.90 5.74
C VAL A 151 -10.91 7.86 5.63
N GLY A 152 -9.77 7.53 6.22
CA GLY A 152 -8.62 8.44 6.27
C GLY A 152 -7.75 8.40 5.03
N GLU A 153 -7.64 7.23 4.40
CA GLU A 153 -6.78 7.00 3.25
C GLU A 153 -7.36 5.92 2.33
N ILE A 154 -7.03 6.00 1.05
CA ILE A 154 -7.36 4.97 0.06
C ILE A 154 -6.06 4.44 -0.55
N LEU A 155 -5.79 3.15 -0.38
CA LEU A 155 -4.69 2.43 -1.01
C LEU A 155 -5.19 1.82 -2.32
N ILE A 156 -4.68 2.30 -3.46
CA ILE A 156 -5.06 1.80 -4.79
C ILE A 156 -4.01 0.82 -5.28
N ASN A 157 -4.43 -0.41 -5.53
CA ASN A 157 -3.59 -1.45 -6.09
C ASN A 157 -4.12 -1.88 -7.47
N SER A 158 -3.32 -1.66 -8.52
CA SER A 158 -3.66 -2.14 -9.87
C SER A 158 -3.30 -3.62 -10.01
N ILE A 159 -4.30 -4.48 -10.16
CA ILE A 159 -4.12 -5.92 -10.39
C ILE A 159 -3.33 -6.16 -11.69
N ASP A 160 -3.63 -5.37 -12.73
CA ASP A 160 -3.00 -5.50 -14.05
C ASP A 160 -1.51 -5.11 -14.01
N ARG A 161 -1.13 -4.26 -13.07
CA ARG A 161 0.26 -3.80 -12.89
C ARG A 161 1.02 -4.56 -11.81
N ASP A 162 0.33 -5.33 -10.96
CA ASP A 162 1.00 -6.05 -9.87
C ASP A 162 2.10 -7.00 -10.38
N GLY A 163 3.33 -6.73 -9.96
CA GLY A 163 4.52 -7.48 -10.37
C GLY A 163 5.01 -7.25 -11.81
N SER A 164 4.35 -6.41 -12.61
CA SER A 164 4.69 -6.17 -14.03
C SER A 164 6.02 -5.42 -14.22
N ARG A 165 6.41 -4.56 -13.27
CA ARG A 165 7.55 -3.62 -13.35
C ARG A 165 7.39 -2.52 -14.42
N GLU A 166 6.18 -2.29 -14.92
CA GLU A 166 5.89 -1.30 -15.97
C GLU A 166 5.47 0.07 -15.44
N GLY A 167 5.52 0.28 -14.13
CA GLY A 167 5.09 1.49 -13.45
C GLY A 167 3.66 1.42 -12.93
N TYR A 168 3.31 2.42 -12.13
CA TYR A 168 1.94 2.57 -11.65
C TYR A 168 0.96 2.76 -12.79
N ASP A 169 -0.28 2.34 -12.58
CA ASP A 169 -1.39 2.67 -13.47
C ASP A 169 -1.83 4.13 -13.22
N THR A 170 -1.18 5.05 -13.93
CA THR A 170 -1.40 6.48 -13.73
C THR A 170 -2.79 6.94 -14.16
N ASP A 171 -3.43 6.25 -15.09
CA ASP A 171 -4.80 6.57 -15.51
C ASP A 171 -5.80 6.17 -14.43
N LEU A 172 -5.64 4.99 -13.84
CA LEU A 172 -6.38 4.56 -12.66
C LEU A 172 -6.22 5.57 -11.51
N LEU A 173 -4.98 5.97 -11.21
CA LEU A 173 -4.69 6.93 -10.14
C LEU A 173 -5.37 8.28 -10.40
N LYS A 174 -5.31 8.83 -11.62
CA LYS A 174 -5.97 10.09 -11.98
C LYS A 174 -7.48 10.04 -11.76
N ILE A 175 -8.11 8.91 -12.11
CA ILE A 175 -9.56 8.74 -11.88
C ILE A 175 -9.87 8.88 -10.39
N VAL A 176 -9.09 8.24 -9.51
CA VAL A 176 -9.33 8.31 -8.08
C VAL A 176 -9.00 9.70 -7.53
N THR A 177 -7.78 10.19 -7.75
CA THR A 177 -7.29 11.45 -7.19
C THR A 177 -8.05 12.70 -7.66
N SER A 178 -8.73 12.61 -8.82
CA SER A 178 -9.60 13.69 -9.32
C SER A 178 -11.01 13.64 -8.73
N ASN A 179 -11.38 12.59 -8.02
CA ASN A 179 -12.75 12.39 -7.54
C ASN A 179 -12.87 12.31 -6.02
N VAL A 180 -11.76 12.28 -5.28
CA VAL A 180 -11.72 12.29 -3.81
C VAL A 180 -10.70 13.30 -3.30
N THR A 181 -10.85 13.73 -2.07
CA THR A 181 -9.94 14.64 -1.36
C THR A 181 -9.09 13.93 -0.30
N VAL A 182 -9.50 12.73 0.11
CA VAL A 182 -8.71 11.90 1.03
C VAL A 182 -7.40 11.47 0.35
N PRO A 183 -6.29 11.34 1.11
CA PRO A 183 -5.03 10.85 0.59
C PRO A 183 -5.15 9.53 -0.15
N VAL A 184 -4.55 9.48 -1.33
CA VAL A 184 -4.47 8.28 -2.19
C VAL A 184 -3.05 7.76 -2.19
N ILE A 185 -2.90 6.49 -1.85
CA ILE A 185 -1.62 5.77 -1.86
C ILE A 185 -1.57 4.89 -3.11
N ALA A 186 -0.60 5.16 -3.99
CA ALA A 186 -0.41 4.35 -5.20
C ALA A 186 0.34 3.05 -4.88
N CYS A 187 -0.14 1.91 -5.40
CA CYS A 187 0.50 0.60 -5.26
C CYS A 187 0.40 -0.21 -6.55
N GLY A 188 1.39 -1.10 -6.76
CA GLY A 188 1.43 -2.02 -7.90
C GLY A 188 2.19 -1.50 -9.12
N GLY A 189 3.11 -2.32 -9.66
CA GLY A 189 3.78 -2.07 -10.94
C GLY A 189 5.17 -1.43 -10.89
N VAL A 190 5.66 -0.98 -9.74
CA VAL A 190 6.96 -0.31 -9.66
C VAL A 190 8.12 -1.24 -10.06
N GLY A 191 8.90 -0.82 -11.07
CA GLY A 191 10.05 -1.55 -11.58
C GLY A 191 11.37 -0.78 -11.47
N ASN A 192 11.30 0.54 -11.33
CA ASN A 192 12.46 1.42 -11.11
C ASN A 192 12.03 2.70 -10.40
N VAL A 193 13.00 3.54 -10.00
CA VAL A 193 12.70 4.72 -9.16
C VAL A 193 11.99 5.86 -9.92
N THR A 194 12.05 5.89 -11.25
CA THR A 194 11.33 6.90 -12.03
C THR A 194 9.82 6.75 -11.89
N HIS A 195 9.34 5.52 -11.72
CA HIS A 195 7.92 5.23 -11.55
C HIS A 195 7.30 5.88 -10.30
N PHE A 196 8.09 6.11 -9.24
CA PHE A 196 7.61 6.87 -8.07
C PHE A 196 7.29 8.32 -8.44
N VAL A 197 8.12 8.93 -9.31
CA VAL A 197 7.85 10.29 -9.82
C VAL A 197 6.56 10.32 -10.61
N ASP A 198 6.31 9.31 -11.45
CA ASP A 198 5.09 9.21 -12.26
C ASP A 198 3.85 9.06 -11.36
N GLY A 199 3.92 8.24 -10.30
CA GLY A 199 2.84 8.10 -9.32
C GLY A 199 2.44 9.44 -8.69
N VAL A 200 3.42 10.28 -8.33
CA VAL A 200 3.18 11.59 -7.72
C VAL A 200 2.79 12.63 -8.76
N LYS A 201 3.59 12.82 -9.83
CA LYS A 201 3.40 13.94 -10.78
C LYS A 201 2.32 13.69 -11.80
N ILE A 202 2.16 12.44 -12.25
CA ILE A 202 1.18 12.08 -13.26
C ILE A 202 -0.10 11.54 -12.61
N GLY A 203 0.06 10.63 -11.64
CA GLY A 203 -1.06 10.02 -10.92
C GLY A 203 -1.69 10.91 -9.84
N ASN A 204 -1.04 12.03 -9.45
CA ASN A 204 -1.42 12.92 -8.35
C ASN A 204 -1.59 12.19 -7.00
N ALA A 205 -0.92 11.07 -6.79
CA ALA A 205 -0.95 10.35 -5.52
C ALA A 205 -0.21 11.13 -4.42
N GLN A 206 -0.76 11.14 -3.22
CA GLN A 206 -0.16 11.80 -2.05
C GLN A 206 0.90 10.91 -1.39
N ALA A 207 0.82 9.59 -1.60
CA ALA A 207 1.85 8.65 -1.19
C ALA A 207 2.05 7.57 -2.27
N VAL A 208 3.25 7.00 -2.30
CA VAL A 208 3.64 5.94 -3.24
C VAL A 208 4.17 4.74 -2.45
N SER A 209 3.67 3.56 -2.77
CA SER A 209 4.00 2.31 -2.11
C SER A 209 4.54 1.29 -3.11
N ALA A 210 5.52 0.51 -2.69
CA ALA A 210 6.06 -0.58 -3.48
C ALA A 210 6.59 -1.69 -2.57
N ALA A 211 6.63 -2.90 -3.08
CA ALA A 211 7.21 -4.05 -2.40
C ALA A 211 8.30 -4.72 -3.26
N ASN A 212 7.92 -5.22 -4.43
CA ASN A 212 8.76 -6.09 -5.25
C ASN A 212 10.09 -5.46 -5.69
N ILE A 213 10.10 -4.16 -6.00
CA ILE A 213 11.33 -3.45 -6.42
C ILE A 213 12.42 -3.52 -5.35
N PHE A 214 12.05 -3.43 -4.08
CA PHE A 214 12.98 -3.41 -2.94
C PHE A 214 13.52 -4.79 -2.57
N GLN A 215 13.10 -5.83 -3.26
CA GLN A 215 13.69 -7.17 -3.12
C GLN A 215 14.95 -7.36 -3.97
N HIS A 216 15.29 -6.37 -4.78
CA HIS A 216 16.52 -6.33 -5.54
C HIS A 216 17.52 -5.40 -4.85
N THR A 217 18.76 -5.86 -4.63
CA THR A 217 19.79 -5.17 -3.87
C THR A 217 20.21 -3.80 -4.43
N GLU A 218 19.89 -3.54 -5.69
CA GLU A 218 20.20 -2.28 -6.38
C GLU A 218 19.23 -1.14 -6.04
N HIS A 219 18.12 -1.42 -5.35
CA HIS A 219 17.08 -0.45 -5.06
C HIS A 219 16.85 -0.34 -3.55
N SER A 220 17.09 0.84 -3.01
CA SER A 220 16.75 1.19 -1.63
C SER A 220 15.75 2.35 -1.59
N THR A 221 15.06 2.50 -0.47
CA THR A 221 14.16 3.65 -0.28
C THR A 221 14.93 4.95 -0.18
N ILE A 222 16.17 4.93 0.34
CA ILE A 222 17.07 6.10 0.35
C ILE A 222 17.34 6.57 -1.08
N ALA A 223 17.73 5.66 -1.99
CA ALA A 223 17.95 6.01 -3.40
C ALA A 223 16.66 6.54 -4.07
N ALA A 224 15.52 5.93 -3.81
CA ALA A 224 14.24 6.41 -4.31
C ALA A 224 13.92 7.83 -3.81
N LYS A 225 14.12 8.11 -2.52
CA LYS A 225 13.92 9.44 -1.95
C LYS A 225 14.90 10.48 -2.51
N ALA A 226 16.17 10.12 -2.68
CA ALA A 226 17.16 11.00 -3.28
C ALA A 226 16.73 11.40 -4.71
N TYR A 227 16.27 10.45 -5.50
CA TYR A 227 15.76 10.71 -6.85
C TYR A 227 14.50 11.59 -6.84
N LEU A 228 13.52 11.31 -5.97
CA LEU A 228 12.30 12.12 -5.82
C LEU A 228 12.62 13.57 -5.44
N LYS A 229 13.54 13.78 -4.48
CA LYS A 229 14.03 15.10 -4.10
C LYS A 229 14.65 15.84 -5.29
N LYS A 230 15.53 15.18 -6.05
CA LYS A 230 16.17 15.73 -7.25
C LYS A 230 15.15 16.14 -8.32
N LYS A 231 14.03 15.43 -8.43
CA LYS A 231 12.91 15.77 -9.33
C LYS A 231 11.95 16.83 -8.75
N GLY A 232 12.29 17.45 -7.61
CA GLY A 232 11.54 18.53 -6.99
C GLY A 232 10.26 18.09 -6.29
N ILE A 233 10.17 16.85 -5.86
CA ILE A 233 9.07 16.34 -5.05
C ILE A 233 9.38 16.61 -3.58
N ASN A 234 8.42 17.18 -2.84
CA ASN A 234 8.55 17.39 -1.41
C ASN A 234 8.30 16.08 -0.68
N ILE A 235 9.34 15.55 -0.05
CA ILE A 235 9.31 14.29 0.71
C ILE A 235 9.99 14.46 2.06
N ARG A 236 9.62 13.59 3.01
CA ARG A 236 10.34 13.48 4.28
C ARG A 236 11.73 12.89 4.04
N LEU A 237 12.75 13.51 4.61
CA LEU A 237 14.14 13.06 4.55
C LEU A 237 14.66 12.79 5.96
N ASN A 238 15.45 11.73 6.11
CA ASN A 238 16.20 11.48 7.33
C ASN A 238 17.41 12.42 7.36
N SER A 239 17.64 13.11 8.48
CA SER A 239 18.76 14.05 8.64
C SER A 239 20.16 13.38 8.62
N GLU A 240 20.21 12.08 8.89
CA GLU A 240 21.47 11.31 8.92
C GLU A 240 21.86 10.76 7.54
N ALA A 241 20.92 10.73 6.58
CA ALA A 241 21.17 10.23 5.23
C ALA A 241 21.64 11.35 4.29
N THR A 242 22.56 11.03 3.39
CA THR A 242 23.01 11.95 2.34
C THR A 242 22.20 11.76 1.08
N TYR A 243 21.48 12.81 0.65
CA TYR A 243 20.60 12.79 -0.52
C TYR A 243 21.15 13.63 -1.68
N GLU A 244 22.41 14.00 -1.67
CA GLU A 244 23.02 14.94 -2.62
C GLU A 244 24.22 14.32 -3.33
N ASN A 245 24.58 14.93 -4.49
CA ASN A 245 25.82 14.63 -5.21
C ASN A 245 25.95 13.19 -5.71
N PHE A 246 24.87 12.60 -6.23
CA PHE A 246 24.95 11.35 -6.96
C PHE A 246 24.59 11.53 -8.43
N GLU A 247 25.28 10.80 -9.31
CA GLU A 247 24.90 10.65 -10.70
C GLU A 247 23.88 9.52 -10.85
N GLU A 248 23.06 9.58 -11.87
CA GLU A 248 21.98 8.60 -12.08
C GLU A 248 21.96 8.10 -13.52
N ASP A 249 21.65 6.83 -13.70
CA ASP A 249 21.37 6.25 -15.02
C ASP A 249 19.98 6.62 -15.54
N THR A 250 19.62 6.09 -16.71
CA THR A 250 18.35 6.38 -17.38
C THR A 250 17.10 5.93 -16.61
N ILE A 251 17.25 5.03 -15.63
CA ILE A 251 16.16 4.52 -14.78
C ILE A 251 16.26 5.02 -13.35
N GLY A 252 17.13 6.03 -13.12
CA GLY A 252 17.25 6.73 -11.85
C GLY A 252 18.06 5.98 -10.78
N ARG A 253 18.90 4.99 -11.16
CA ARG A 253 19.80 4.33 -10.21
C ARG A 253 21.04 5.20 -10.00
N PRO A 254 21.54 5.32 -8.75
CA PRO A 254 22.84 5.91 -8.50
C PRO A 254 23.94 5.15 -9.25
N ILE A 255 24.86 5.87 -9.86
CA ILE A 255 26.07 5.37 -10.53
C ILE A 255 27.33 6.01 -9.97
#